data_619826e46976645808f9a1ced59657ec
#
_entry.id   619826e46976645808f9a1ced59657ec
#
_cell.length_a   1.000
_cell.length_b   1.000
_cell.length_c   1.000
_cell.angle_alpha   90.00
_cell.angle_beta   90.00
_cell.angle_gamma   90.00
#
_symmetry.space_group_name_H-M   'P 1'
#
loop_
_entity.id
_entity.type
_entity.pdbx_description
1 polymer ?
#
loop_
_entity_poly.entity_id
_entity_poly.type
_entity_poly.pdbx_seq_one_letter_code
_entity_poly.pdbx_strand_id
1 'polypeptide(L)'
;MSRIRIHVVASIILFSASVHGASPDLNQHGLTGSWYDPAKSGQGIELEVFPDLIAPGTSLVQGAWFTFDSAPVGASDRERWYTFNGNGQSGSASVPVTIYQNVGGNFDALPITQPTAVGSGTLAFSDCSNGTLSYTFTDSSGRTGSTPLTRLTPNVTCATDTAPGTDADFALSGNWFAPATSGQGVVLELNPGSQSLLLTW
;
A
#
# COMPACT_ATOMS: atom_id res chain seq x y z
N MET A 1 -73.48 24.34 -9.46
CA MET A 1 -72.30 24.08 -10.27
C MET A 1 -71.09 23.84 -9.32
N SER A 2 -70.81 22.58 -9.01
CA SER A 2 -69.70 22.18 -8.10
C SER A 2 -68.42 22.05 -8.91
N ARG A 3 -67.35 22.80 -8.51
CA ARG A 3 -66.06 22.75 -9.14
C ARG A 3 -65.20 21.71 -8.41
N ILE A 4 -64.89 20.61 -9.09
CA ILE A 4 -63.93 19.57 -8.65
C ILE A 4 -62.52 20.16 -8.79
N ARG A 5 -61.77 20.24 -7.71
CA ARG A 5 -60.33 20.59 -7.71
C ARG A 5 -59.54 19.25 -7.74
N ILE A 6 -58.86 18.99 -8.84
CA ILE A 6 -57.91 17.88 -8.96
C ILE A 6 -56.56 18.34 -8.41
N HIS A 7 -56.08 17.70 -7.35
CA HIS A 7 -54.73 17.89 -6.85
C HIS A 7 -53.81 16.83 -7.47
N VAL A 8 -52.89 17.25 -8.32
CA VAL A 8 -51.84 16.40 -8.86
C VAL A 8 -50.70 16.40 -7.84
N VAL A 9 -50.47 15.30 -7.16
CA VAL A 9 -49.28 15.06 -6.31
C VAL A 9 -48.17 14.53 -7.18
N ALA A 10 -47.18 15.38 -7.45
CA ALA A 10 -45.96 14.95 -8.15
C ALA A 10 -45.04 14.29 -7.13
N SER A 11 -44.90 12.95 -7.20
CA SER A 11 -43.89 12.21 -6.44
C SER A 11 -42.53 12.40 -7.08
N ILE A 12 -41.64 13.11 -6.42
CA ILE A 12 -40.22 13.20 -6.81
C ILE A 12 -39.52 11.95 -6.30
N ILE A 13 -39.18 11.05 -7.21
CA ILE A 13 -38.31 9.90 -6.90
C ILE A 13 -36.85 10.40 -6.94
N LEU A 14 -36.26 10.57 -5.75
CA LEU A 14 -34.83 10.83 -5.60
C LEU A 14 -34.08 9.52 -5.88
N PHE A 15 -33.48 9.41 -7.06
CA PHE A 15 -32.46 8.40 -7.32
C PHE A 15 -31.20 8.81 -6.57
N SER A 16 -30.90 8.13 -5.47
CA SER A 16 -29.57 8.16 -4.86
C SER A 16 -28.60 7.42 -5.79
N ALA A 17 -27.86 8.15 -6.61
CA ALA A 17 -26.72 7.59 -7.31
C ALA A 17 -25.67 7.21 -6.26
N SER A 18 -25.48 5.92 -6.03
CA SER A 18 -24.34 5.42 -5.29
C SER A 18 -23.09 5.79 -6.10
N VAL A 19 -22.32 6.75 -5.63
CA VAL A 19 -20.97 6.99 -6.15
C VAL A 19 -20.15 5.77 -5.75
N HIS A 20 -20.07 4.78 -6.60
CA HIS A 20 -19.09 3.71 -6.47
C HIS A 20 -17.75 4.39 -6.77
N GLY A 21 -16.94 4.58 -5.74
CA GLY A 21 -15.53 4.91 -5.92
C GLY A 21 -14.94 3.85 -6.86
N ALA A 22 -14.10 4.28 -7.80
CA ALA A 22 -13.45 3.33 -8.70
C ALA A 22 -12.71 2.27 -7.88
N SER A 23 -12.78 1.02 -8.28
CA SER A 23 -12.11 -0.09 -7.60
C SER A 23 -10.59 0.11 -7.69
N PRO A 24 -9.84 -0.17 -6.61
CA PRO A 24 -8.39 -0.16 -6.65
C PRO A 24 -7.86 -1.10 -7.74
N ASP A 25 -6.78 -0.70 -8.39
CA ASP A 25 -6.10 -1.50 -9.41
C ASP A 25 -4.61 -1.58 -9.07
N LEU A 26 -4.11 -2.79 -8.89
CA LEU A 26 -2.70 -3.04 -8.55
C LEU A 26 -1.76 -2.99 -9.77
N ASN A 27 -2.25 -2.59 -10.94
CA ASN A 27 -1.41 -2.22 -12.07
C ASN A 27 -1.47 -0.70 -12.34
N GLN A 28 -1.60 0.10 -11.27
CA GLN A 28 -1.68 1.55 -11.28
C GLN A 28 -0.83 2.14 -10.15
N HIS A 29 -0.22 3.32 -10.35
CA HIS A 29 0.60 3.98 -9.32
C HIS A 29 -0.19 4.41 -8.08
N GLY A 30 -1.47 4.61 -8.21
CA GLY A 30 -2.29 5.27 -7.21
C GLY A 30 -2.38 4.60 -5.84
N LEU A 31 -1.94 3.32 -5.70
CA LEU A 31 -1.82 2.65 -4.39
C LEU A 31 -0.43 2.82 -3.77
N THR A 32 0.56 3.33 -4.50
CA THR A 32 1.88 3.68 -3.96
C THR A 32 1.74 4.64 -2.79
N GLY A 33 2.49 4.39 -1.70
CA GLY A 33 2.55 5.23 -0.53
C GLY A 33 2.52 4.49 0.80
N SER A 34 2.37 5.26 1.87
CA SER A 34 2.46 4.82 3.25
C SER A 34 1.11 4.39 3.80
N TRP A 35 1.08 3.21 4.43
CA TRP A 35 -0.12 2.58 4.97
C TRP A 35 0.13 2.08 6.39
N TYR A 36 -0.82 2.26 7.31
CA TYR A 36 -0.66 1.87 8.71
C TYR A 36 -1.98 1.44 9.34
N ASP A 37 -1.88 0.77 10.49
CA ASP A 37 -3.03 0.50 11.35
C ASP A 37 -3.15 1.62 12.40
N PRO A 38 -4.19 2.48 12.35
CA PRO A 38 -4.37 3.54 13.34
C PRO A 38 -4.46 3.07 14.79
N ALA A 39 -4.89 1.82 15.01
CA ALA A 39 -4.95 1.22 16.36
C ALA A 39 -3.56 0.76 16.86
N LYS A 40 -2.56 0.69 15.98
CA LYS A 40 -1.19 0.25 16.27
C LYS A 40 -0.17 1.21 15.66
N SER A 41 -0.29 2.48 15.98
CA SER A 41 0.61 3.53 15.50
C SER A 41 2.09 3.17 15.78
N GLY A 42 2.98 3.57 14.86
CA GLY A 42 4.40 3.22 14.87
C GLY A 42 4.73 1.95 14.09
N GLN A 43 3.74 1.36 13.42
CA GLN A 43 3.91 0.22 12.51
C GLN A 43 3.15 0.49 11.22
N GLY A 44 3.66 -0.01 10.10
CA GLY A 44 3.03 0.20 8.81
C GLY A 44 3.82 -0.38 7.66
N ILE A 45 3.34 -0.15 6.46
CA ILE A 45 4.02 -0.53 5.24
C ILE A 45 4.24 0.69 4.36
N GLU A 46 5.36 0.70 3.67
CA GLU A 46 5.59 1.50 2.48
C GLU A 46 5.34 0.63 1.27
N LEU A 47 4.44 1.04 0.42
CA LEU A 47 4.03 0.29 -0.77
C LEU A 47 4.47 1.03 -2.02
N GLU A 48 4.99 0.30 -2.99
CA GLU A 48 5.32 0.80 -4.32
C GLU A 48 4.75 -0.14 -5.37
N VAL A 49 4.08 0.45 -6.35
CA VAL A 49 3.54 -0.26 -7.51
C VAL A 49 4.18 0.29 -8.76
N PHE A 50 4.80 -0.60 -9.55
CA PHE A 50 5.36 -0.30 -10.87
C PHE A 50 4.47 -0.93 -11.95
N PRO A 51 3.55 -0.16 -12.54
CA PRO A 51 2.66 -0.68 -13.57
C PRO A 51 3.43 -1.23 -14.77
N ASP A 52 2.94 -2.35 -15.30
CA ASP A 52 3.46 -3.00 -16.53
C ASP A 52 4.95 -3.39 -16.49
N LEU A 53 5.61 -3.31 -15.32
CA LEU A 53 7.05 -3.60 -15.21
C LEU A 53 7.40 -5.07 -15.50
N ILE A 54 6.54 -5.99 -15.14
CA ILE A 54 6.77 -7.44 -15.37
C ILE A 54 6.35 -7.83 -16.79
N ALA A 55 5.17 -7.39 -17.19
CA ALA A 55 4.60 -7.58 -18.53
C ALA A 55 3.40 -6.64 -18.69
N PRO A 56 2.91 -6.37 -19.91
CA PRO A 56 1.68 -5.63 -20.11
C PRO A 56 0.53 -6.23 -19.28
N GLY A 57 -0.12 -5.43 -18.46
CA GLY A 57 -1.17 -5.84 -17.52
C GLY A 57 -0.67 -6.45 -16.22
N THR A 58 0.66 -6.50 -15.99
CA THR A 58 1.27 -7.09 -14.79
C THR A 58 2.30 -6.15 -14.18
N SER A 59 1.99 -5.62 -13.01
CA SER A 59 2.90 -4.77 -12.22
C SER A 59 3.88 -5.59 -11.38
N LEU A 60 4.98 -4.95 -10.98
CA LEU A 60 5.69 -5.30 -9.77
C LEU A 60 5.08 -4.51 -8.60
N VAL A 61 4.64 -5.22 -7.57
CA VAL A 61 4.24 -4.66 -6.27
C VAL A 61 5.32 -5.01 -5.27
N GLN A 62 5.90 -4.01 -4.63
CA GLN A 62 6.92 -4.23 -3.59
C GLN A 62 6.77 -3.23 -2.46
N GLY A 63 7.43 -3.49 -1.33
CA GLY A 63 7.44 -2.55 -0.23
C GLY A 63 8.25 -3.01 0.97
N ALA A 64 8.24 -2.16 1.99
CA ALA A 64 8.83 -2.41 3.29
C ALA A 64 7.74 -2.46 4.35
N TRP A 65 7.86 -3.38 5.30
CA TRP A 65 6.97 -3.50 6.45
C TRP A 65 7.76 -3.24 7.73
N PHE A 66 7.51 -2.11 8.33
CA PHE A 66 8.07 -1.68 9.61
C PHE A 66 7.18 -2.18 10.74
N THR A 67 7.73 -2.93 11.67
CA THR A 67 6.99 -3.57 12.76
C THR A 67 7.93 -3.89 13.94
N PHE A 68 7.45 -4.66 14.87
CA PHE A 68 8.22 -5.08 16.04
C PHE A 68 8.20 -6.60 16.18
N ASP A 69 9.17 -7.13 16.92
CA ASP A 69 9.21 -8.54 17.28
C ASP A 69 8.07 -8.89 18.27
N SER A 70 7.58 -10.12 18.20
CA SER A 70 6.44 -10.60 19.00
C SER A 70 6.75 -10.87 20.48
N ALA A 71 7.97 -10.65 20.95
CA ALA A 71 8.31 -10.87 22.35
C ALA A 71 7.67 -9.82 23.28
N PRO A 72 7.23 -10.20 24.50
CA PRO A 72 6.26 -9.45 25.31
C PRO A 72 6.80 -8.22 26.04
N VAL A 73 8.07 -7.88 25.97
CA VAL A 73 8.65 -6.74 26.71
C VAL A 73 9.35 -5.80 25.74
N GLY A 74 8.91 -4.55 25.68
CA GLY A 74 9.46 -3.53 24.78
C GLY A 74 10.93 -3.22 25.10
N ALA A 75 11.77 -3.31 24.08
CA ALA A 75 13.12 -2.78 24.05
C ALA A 75 13.36 -2.15 22.68
N SER A 76 14.21 -1.15 22.59
CA SER A 76 14.53 -0.45 21.34
C SER A 76 15.16 -1.36 20.28
N ASP A 77 15.69 -2.53 20.69
CA ASP A 77 16.27 -3.54 19.82
C ASP A 77 15.24 -4.47 19.15
N ARG A 78 13.95 -4.22 19.34
CA ARG A 78 12.85 -5.04 18.80
C ARG A 78 12.24 -4.54 17.53
N GLU A 79 12.67 -3.43 17.04
CA GLU A 79 12.28 -2.97 15.72
C GLU A 79 12.67 -4.00 14.68
N ARG A 80 11.73 -4.30 13.79
CA ARG A 80 11.91 -5.22 12.67
C ARG A 80 11.38 -4.58 11.43
N TRP A 81 12.07 -4.78 10.35
CA TRP A 81 11.56 -4.48 9.05
C TRP A 81 11.71 -5.69 8.14
N TYR A 82 10.74 -5.84 7.30
CA TYR A 82 10.70 -6.85 6.26
C TYR A 82 10.52 -6.15 4.93
N THR A 83 10.94 -6.78 3.86
CA THR A 83 10.53 -6.38 2.53
C THR A 83 9.55 -7.40 1.97
N PHE A 84 8.76 -7.01 1.00
CA PHE A 84 7.87 -7.93 0.31
C PHE A 84 7.77 -7.56 -1.16
N ASN A 85 7.49 -8.55 -1.99
CA ASN A 85 7.12 -8.32 -3.38
C ASN A 85 6.11 -9.35 -3.90
N GLY A 86 5.43 -8.99 -4.98
CA GLY A 86 4.48 -9.82 -5.71
C GLY A 86 4.13 -9.20 -7.06
N ASN A 87 3.43 -9.94 -7.90
CA ASN A 87 3.00 -9.49 -9.21
C ASN A 87 1.52 -9.14 -9.18
N GLY A 88 1.20 -7.83 -9.26
CA GLY A 88 -0.15 -7.31 -9.38
C GLY A 88 -0.70 -7.53 -10.80
N GLN A 89 -2.00 -7.62 -10.91
CA GLN A 89 -2.69 -7.77 -12.19
C GLN A 89 -3.64 -6.62 -12.44
N SER A 90 -3.74 -6.15 -13.67
CA SER A 90 -4.74 -5.15 -14.06
C SER A 90 -6.14 -5.60 -13.66
N GLY A 91 -6.89 -4.67 -13.06
CA GLY A 91 -8.24 -4.90 -12.56
C GLY A 91 -8.30 -5.70 -11.25
N SER A 92 -7.16 -6.07 -10.65
CA SER A 92 -7.13 -6.74 -9.35
C SER A 92 -6.83 -5.74 -8.24
N ALA A 93 -7.61 -5.82 -7.17
CA ALA A 93 -7.39 -5.09 -5.92
C ALA A 93 -6.60 -5.91 -4.88
N SER A 94 -6.10 -7.08 -5.24
CA SER A 94 -5.33 -7.93 -4.32
C SER A 94 -4.15 -8.61 -5.02
N VAL A 95 -3.07 -8.83 -4.25
CA VAL A 95 -1.85 -9.46 -4.73
C VAL A 95 -1.25 -10.37 -3.65
N PRO A 96 -0.90 -11.63 -4.00
CA PRO A 96 -0.07 -12.46 -3.15
C PRO A 96 1.36 -11.91 -3.14
N VAL A 97 1.99 -11.90 -1.96
CA VAL A 97 3.35 -11.42 -1.78
C VAL A 97 4.21 -12.43 -1.04
N THR A 98 5.50 -12.45 -1.36
CA THR A 98 6.53 -13.14 -0.56
C THR A 98 7.15 -12.12 0.38
N ILE A 99 7.33 -12.51 1.65
CA ILE A 99 7.92 -11.67 2.71
C ILE A 99 9.36 -12.10 2.91
N TYR A 100 10.26 -11.12 2.95
CA TYR A 100 11.70 -11.32 3.08
C TYR A 100 12.25 -10.60 4.30
N GLN A 101 13.34 -11.11 4.84
CA GLN A 101 14.13 -10.49 5.89
C GLN A 101 15.60 -10.39 5.45
N ASN A 102 16.21 -9.23 5.71
CA ASN A 102 17.65 -9.03 5.62
C ASN A 102 18.24 -9.01 7.03
N VAL A 103 19.40 -9.63 7.18
CA VAL A 103 20.16 -9.67 8.45
C VAL A 103 21.65 -9.51 8.18
N GLY A 104 22.41 -9.07 9.19
CA GLY A 104 23.86 -9.03 9.13
C GLY A 104 24.47 -7.82 8.42
N GLY A 105 23.68 -6.80 8.11
CA GLY A 105 24.17 -5.52 7.59
C GLY A 105 24.82 -4.66 8.64
N ASN A 106 25.63 -3.68 8.20
CA ASN A 106 26.16 -2.60 8.99
C ASN A 106 25.59 -1.26 8.52
N PHE A 107 25.50 -0.28 9.41
CA PHE A 107 25.02 1.06 9.06
C PHE A 107 25.93 1.70 7.99
N ASP A 108 25.34 1.98 6.82
CA ASP A 108 25.98 2.62 5.65
C ASP A 108 27.35 2.00 5.27
N ALA A 109 27.49 0.65 5.41
CA ALA A 109 28.72 -0.06 5.17
C ALA A 109 28.48 -1.53 4.74
N LEU A 110 29.53 -2.14 4.27
CA LEU A 110 29.55 -3.59 3.96
C LEU A 110 29.36 -4.44 5.24
N PRO A 111 28.86 -5.69 5.13
CA PRO A 111 28.64 -6.44 3.89
C PRO A 111 27.31 -6.11 3.20
N ILE A 112 27.24 -6.40 1.90
CA ILE A 112 25.97 -6.47 1.18
C ILE A 112 25.15 -7.64 1.74
N THR A 113 23.91 -7.39 2.14
CA THR A 113 23.00 -8.43 2.62
C THR A 113 22.13 -8.98 1.49
N GLN A 114 21.74 -10.26 1.63
CA GLN A 114 20.81 -10.89 0.71
C GLN A 114 19.50 -11.20 1.44
N PRO A 115 18.34 -10.91 0.83
CA PRO A 115 17.06 -11.18 1.44
C PRO A 115 16.80 -12.70 1.50
N THR A 116 16.28 -13.16 2.64
CA THR A 116 15.80 -14.53 2.82
C THR A 116 14.29 -14.52 2.91
N ALA A 117 13.61 -15.37 2.14
CA ALA A 117 12.17 -15.54 2.24
C ALA A 117 11.82 -16.14 3.61
N VAL A 118 10.98 -15.46 4.37
CA VAL A 118 10.58 -15.84 5.74
C VAL A 118 9.07 -16.00 5.89
N GLY A 119 8.29 -15.73 4.85
CA GLY A 119 6.85 -15.85 4.89
C GLY A 119 6.18 -15.47 3.58
N SER A 120 4.87 -15.52 3.60
CA SER A 120 3.99 -15.09 2.52
C SER A 120 2.83 -14.26 3.06
N GLY A 121 2.20 -13.51 2.19
CA GLY A 121 1.04 -12.70 2.56
C GLY A 121 0.14 -12.41 1.37
N THR A 122 -0.93 -11.69 1.65
CA THR A 122 -1.80 -11.10 0.63
C THR A 122 -2.08 -9.65 1.03
N LEU A 123 -1.76 -8.73 0.12
CA LEU A 123 -2.26 -7.37 0.19
C LEU A 123 -3.58 -7.30 -0.56
N ALA A 124 -4.59 -6.70 0.06
CA ALA A 124 -5.90 -6.50 -0.55
C ALA A 124 -6.45 -5.12 -0.18
N PHE A 125 -6.99 -4.41 -1.14
CA PHE A 125 -7.52 -3.05 -0.95
C PHE A 125 -9.02 -3.02 -1.23
N SER A 126 -9.79 -2.46 -0.31
CA SER A 126 -11.23 -2.25 -0.48
C SER A 126 -11.55 -0.96 -1.23
N ASP A 127 -10.69 0.03 -1.09
CA ASP A 127 -10.77 1.35 -1.71
C ASP A 127 -9.39 2.03 -1.70
N CYS A 128 -9.31 3.29 -2.13
CA CYS A 128 -8.06 4.05 -2.20
C CYS A 128 -7.44 4.42 -0.84
N SER A 129 -8.14 4.17 0.25
CA SER A 129 -7.73 4.57 1.60
C SER A 129 -7.69 3.41 2.60
N ASN A 130 -8.25 2.26 2.25
CA ASN A 130 -8.37 1.11 3.13
C ASN A 130 -7.94 -0.19 2.47
N GLY A 131 -7.18 -0.98 3.20
CA GLY A 131 -6.69 -2.28 2.78
C GLY A 131 -6.42 -3.21 3.93
N THR A 132 -5.80 -4.33 3.65
CA THR A 132 -5.45 -5.37 4.62
C THR A 132 -4.19 -6.08 4.15
N LEU A 133 -3.25 -6.32 5.08
CA LEU A 133 -2.15 -7.26 4.91
C LEU A 133 -2.45 -8.51 5.73
N SER A 134 -2.72 -9.63 5.08
CA SER A 134 -2.75 -10.96 5.72
C SER A 134 -1.40 -11.63 5.53
N TYR A 135 -0.90 -12.34 6.56
CA TYR A 135 0.46 -12.90 6.52
C TYR A 135 0.58 -14.22 7.27
N THR A 136 1.55 -15.03 6.85
CA THR A 136 2.00 -16.25 7.53
C THR A 136 3.51 -16.38 7.37
N PHE A 137 4.21 -16.47 8.51
CA PHE A 137 5.65 -16.67 8.53
C PHE A 137 5.99 -18.16 8.51
N THR A 138 7.10 -18.49 7.84
CA THR A 138 7.64 -19.86 7.70
C THR A 138 8.99 -20.01 8.40
N ASP A 139 9.40 -19.01 9.18
CA ASP A 139 10.67 -18.93 9.92
C ASP A 139 10.62 -19.68 11.28
N SER A 140 9.70 -20.59 11.46
CA SER A 140 9.42 -21.31 12.71
C SER A 140 8.89 -20.46 13.86
N SER A 141 8.60 -19.18 13.65
CA SER A 141 8.00 -18.31 14.67
C SER A 141 6.52 -18.60 14.92
N GLY A 142 5.84 -19.27 13.98
CA GLY A 142 4.40 -19.51 14.02
C GLY A 142 3.56 -18.24 13.84
N ARG A 143 4.16 -17.11 13.48
CA ARG A 143 3.45 -15.85 13.31
C ARG A 143 2.52 -15.90 12.10
N THR A 144 1.25 -15.67 12.35
CA THR A 144 0.22 -15.51 11.32
C THR A 144 -0.79 -14.47 11.78
N GLY A 145 -1.40 -13.76 10.87
CA GLY A 145 -2.36 -12.72 11.23
C GLY A 145 -2.84 -11.89 10.06
N SER A 146 -3.56 -10.84 10.43
CA SER A 146 -4.08 -9.84 9.50
C SER A 146 -4.00 -8.46 10.15
N THR A 147 -3.50 -7.48 9.41
CA THR A 147 -3.40 -6.09 9.84
C THR A 147 -4.24 -5.22 8.90
N PRO A 148 -5.25 -4.51 9.42
CA PRO A 148 -5.94 -3.50 8.63
C PRO A 148 -4.97 -2.37 8.28
N LEU A 149 -5.14 -1.81 7.12
CA LEU A 149 -4.30 -0.74 6.60
C LEU A 149 -5.17 0.47 6.24
N THR A 150 -4.79 1.61 6.75
CA THR A 150 -5.33 2.92 6.36
C THR A 150 -4.22 3.71 5.70
N ARG A 151 -4.53 4.41 4.62
CA ARG A 151 -3.55 5.25 3.94
C ARG A 151 -3.15 6.43 4.83
N LEU A 152 -1.86 6.69 4.96
CA LEU A 152 -1.34 7.80 5.77
C LEU A 152 -1.59 9.15 5.10
N THR A 153 -1.40 9.24 3.80
CA THR A 153 -1.63 10.46 3.01
C THR A 153 -3.03 10.42 2.37
N PRO A 154 -3.94 11.32 2.75
CA PRO A 154 -5.30 11.34 2.22
C PRO A 154 -5.36 11.89 0.79
N ASN A 155 -6.53 11.74 0.16
CA ASN A 155 -6.90 12.39 -1.12
C ASN A 155 -6.08 11.93 -2.34
N VAL A 156 -5.64 10.68 -2.35
CA VAL A 156 -5.00 10.07 -3.52
C VAL A 156 -6.03 9.26 -4.30
N THR A 157 -6.13 9.51 -5.60
CA THR A 157 -6.93 8.69 -6.51
C THR A 157 -6.13 7.44 -6.87
N CYS A 158 -6.70 6.26 -6.68
CA CYS A 158 -6.01 4.99 -6.95
C CYS A 158 -6.66 4.18 -8.09
N ALA A 159 -7.55 4.78 -8.82
CA ALA A 159 -8.40 4.04 -9.74
C ALA A 159 -7.96 4.10 -11.20
N THR A 160 -7.28 5.16 -11.60
CA THR A 160 -6.76 5.29 -12.98
C THR A 160 -5.64 6.31 -13.00
N ASP A 161 -4.52 5.97 -13.64
CA ASP A 161 -3.43 6.90 -13.97
C ASP A 161 -3.71 7.67 -15.26
N THR A 162 -4.98 7.85 -15.63
CA THR A 162 -5.38 8.45 -16.90
C THR A 162 -5.36 9.98 -16.91
N ALA A 163 -5.11 10.62 -15.76
CA ALA A 163 -4.95 12.08 -15.74
C ALA A 163 -3.57 12.47 -16.29
N PRO A 164 -3.47 13.38 -17.28
CA PRO A 164 -2.20 13.89 -17.75
C PRO A 164 -1.36 14.44 -16.57
N GLY A 165 -0.10 14.03 -16.46
CA GLY A 165 0.82 14.50 -15.44
C GLY A 165 0.91 13.63 -14.17
N THR A 166 0.03 12.65 -13.98
CA THR A 166 0.05 11.77 -12.78
C THR A 166 1.34 10.97 -12.67
N ASP A 167 1.83 10.43 -13.77
CA ASP A 167 3.08 9.66 -13.78
C ASP A 167 4.30 10.54 -13.46
N ALA A 168 4.35 11.76 -14.01
CA ALA A 168 5.44 12.68 -13.73
C ALA A 168 5.45 13.15 -12.28
N ASP A 169 4.27 13.35 -11.68
CA ASP A 169 4.13 13.79 -10.29
C ASP A 169 4.52 12.69 -9.31
N PHE A 170 4.41 11.42 -9.69
CA PHE A 170 4.82 10.28 -8.88
C PHE A 170 6.23 9.75 -9.21
N ALA A 171 6.88 10.25 -10.25
CA ALA A 171 8.10 9.68 -10.82
C ALA A 171 9.30 9.55 -9.85
N LEU A 172 9.33 10.32 -8.76
CA LEU A 172 10.35 10.21 -7.72
C LEU A 172 9.89 9.36 -6.52
N SER A 173 8.61 8.99 -6.46
CA SER A 173 8.14 8.05 -5.43
C SER A 173 8.78 6.70 -5.66
N GLY A 174 9.13 6.00 -4.57
CA GLY A 174 9.68 4.66 -4.66
C GLY A 174 10.88 4.40 -3.77
N ASN A 175 11.46 3.22 -3.96
CA ASN A 175 12.58 2.73 -3.17
C ASN A 175 13.92 3.16 -3.80
N TRP A 176 14.73 3.83 -3.01
CA TRP A 176 16.05 4.33 -3.39
C TRP A 176 17.12 3.69 -2.51
N PHE A 177 18.19 3.17 -3.09
CA PHE A 177 19.28 2.55 -2.34
C PHE A 177 20.65 2.80 -2.98
N ALA A 178 21.69 2.69 -2.19
CA ALA A 178 23.06 2.67 -2.67
C ALA A 178 23.46 1.23 -3.01
N PRO A 179 23.78 0.90 -4.28
CA PRO A 179 24.16 -0.48 -4.65
C PRO A 179 25.37 -1.03 -3.88
N ALA A 180 26.26 -0.15 -3.44
CA ALA A 180 27.45 -0.53 -2.67
C ALA A 180 27.13 -0.99 -1.24
N THR A 181 25.95 -0.61 -0.69
CA THR A 181 25.49 -0.96 0.66
C THR A 181 24.10 -1.56 0.61
N SER A 182 23.84 -2.45 -0.34
CA SER A 182 22.54 -3.10 -0.55
C SER A 182 21.98 -3.71 0.75
N GLY A 183 20.69 -3.57 0.96
CA GLY A 183 19.99 -3.91 2.20
C GLY A 183 19.65 -2.68 3.05
N GLN A 184 20.03 -1.49 2.60
CA GLN A 184 19.74 -0.19 3.21
C GLN A 184 19.25 0.77 2.13
N GLY A 185 18.38 1.70 2.48
CA GLY A 185 17.84 2.65 1.52
C GLY A 185 16.81 3.58 2.14
N VAL A 186 16.20 4.38 1.29
CA VAL A 186 15.10 5.26 1.66
C VAL A 186 13.88 4.98 0.77
N VAL A 187 12.71 5.18 1.31
CA VAL A 187 11.46 5.18 0.55
C VAL A 187 10.95 6.62 0.48
N LEU A 188 10.66 7.07 -0.72
CA LEU A 188 10.07 8.38 -0.98
C LEU A 188 8.60 8.21 -1.38
N GLU A 189 7.73 8.97 -0.76
CA GLU A 189 6.34 9.14 -1.19
C GLU A 189 6.10 10.61 -1.53
N LEU A 190 5.75 10.88 -2.77
CA LEU A 190 5.28 12.18 -3.24
C LEU A 190 3.76 12.15 -3.30
N ASN A 191 3.13 13.13 -2.68
CA ASN A 191 1.69 13.34 -2.79
C ASN A 191 1.44 14.71 -3.44
N PRO A 192 1.22 14.76 -4.76
CA PRO A 192 0.99 16.02 -5.48
C PRO A 192 -0.26 16.74 -5.01
N GLY A 193 -1.30 15.99 -4.60
CA GLY A 193 -2.57 16.57 -4.14
C GLY A 193 -2.46 17.37 -2.85
N SER A 194 -1.59 16.96 -1.92
CA SER A 194 -1.30 17.67 -0.67
C SER A 194 0.01 18.47 -0.71
N GLN A 195 0.75 18.42 -1.83
CA GLN A 195 2.06 19.06 -1.99
C GLN A 195 3.04 18.64 -0.87
N SER A 196 3.02 17.35 -0.50
CA SER A 196 3.85 16.81 0.57
C SER A 196 4.79 15.73 0.04
N LEU A 197 5.91 15.59 0.74
CA LEU A 197 6.88 14.51 0.55
C LEU A 197 7.06 13.82 1.90
N LEU A 198 6.90 12.49 1.92
CA LEU A 198 7.26 11.64 3.04
C LEU A 198 8.53 10.86 2.67
N LEU A 199 9.46 10.78 3.63
CA LEU A 199 10.67 9.98 3.49
C LEU A 199 10.76 9.05 4.69
N THR A 200 10.95 7.76 4.40
CA THR A 200 11.19 6.72 5.41
C THR A 200 12.58 6.13 5.18
N TRP A 201 13.36 6.00 6.25
CA TRP A 201 14.73 5.48 6.25
C TRP A 201 14.92 4.39 7.27
#